data_4fb9d9ff1dc2b206e28c7e76a17499e3
#
_entry.id   4fb9d9ff1dc2b206e28c7e76a17499e3
#
_cell.length_a   1.000
_cell.length_b   1.000
_cell.length_c   1.000
_cell.angle_alpha   90.00
_cell.angle_beta   90.00
_cell.angle_gamma   90.00
#
_symmetry.space_group_name_H-M   'P 1'
#
loop_
_entity.id
_entity.type
_entity.pdbx_description
1 polymer ?
#
loop_
_entity_poly.entity_id
_entity_poly.type
_entity_poly.pdbx_seq_one_letter_code
_entity_poly.pdbx_strand_id
1 'polypeptide(L)'
;QPYAIFMSECPYLDGVLIDKRLPRWNLFYLNNLKKTLAKYDFSKVFDLQNSKRTKFYKRFIIKNADWSSTETTLEPGQKKSDFDKDPVLDRMEIQLKKSGIDTEFTKNIDLSWATENASHLVKYYTNREYILLFPFCSPKLIKKKWPYYKELIQKLKQEFKNKYSILLAPGPNEVEEANQLNAKVILENNQPVNIKTLVSLINGAKFIIGNDTGPAHIASHLDKKGLVLFGSHTSAKKVSIENFNFK
;
A
#
# COMPACT_ATOMS: atom_id res chain seq x y z
N GLN A 1 12.09 -3.65 -1.33
CA GLN A 1 12.41 -5.10 -1.48
C GLN A 1 11.28 -6.01 -1.00
N PRO A 2 10.62 -5.83 0.18
CA PRO A 2 9.54 -6.72 0.62
C PRO A 2 8.36 -6.77 -0.36
N TYR A 3 8.03 -5.66 -0.99
CA TYR A 3 6.98 -5.63 -2.03
C TYR A 3 7.36 -6.39 -3.30
N ALA A 4 8.64 -6.52 -3.62
CA ALA A 4 9.05 -7.27 -4.81
C ALA A 4 8.82 -8.78 -4.63
N ILE A 5 9.14 -9.32 -3.45
CA ILE A 5 8.85 -10.72 -3.10
C ILE A 5 7.34 -10.96 -3.13
N PHE A 6 6.57 -10.08 -2.49
CA PHE A 6 5.12 -10.16 -2.50
C PHE A 6 4.54 -10.13 -3.92
N MET A 7 4.97 -9.18 -4.76
CA MET A 7 4.47 -9.05 -6.13
C MET A 7 4.95 -10.15 -7.07
N SER A 8 6.08 -10.83 -6.78
CA SER A 8 6.52 -11.98 -7.61
C SER A 8 5.60 -13.19 -7.51
N GLU A 9 4.73 -13.23 -6.50
CA GLU A 9 3.71 -14.27 -6.34
C GLU A 9 2.34 -13.85 -6.90
N CYS A 10 2.22 -12.64 -7.46
CA CYS A 10 0.99 -12.15 -8.07
C CYS A 10 0.72 -12.90 -9.38
N PRO A 11 -0.43 -13.59 -9.52
CA PRO A 11 -0.73 -14.40 -10.72
C PRO A 11 -1.02 -13.56 -11.96
N TYR A 12 -1.16 -12.25 -11.81
CA TYR A 12 -1.42 -11.30 -12.90
C TYR A 12 -0.14 -10.67 -13.47
N LEU A 13 1.05 -11.09 -13.00
CA LEU A 13 2.35 -10.55 -13.42
C LEU A 13 3.26 -11.68 -13.94
N ASP A 14 3.84 -11.50 -15.11
CA ASP A 14 4.84 -12.41 -15.68
C ASP A 14 6.20 -12.28 -14.97
N GLY A 15 6.46 -11.14 -14.34
CA GLY A 15 7.71 -10.93 -13.62
C GLY A 15 7.80 -9.60 -12.89
N VAL A 16 8.76 -9.51 -11.97
CA VAL A 16 9.02 -8.32 -11.16
C VAL A 16 10.48 -7.91 -11.30
N LEU A 17 10.71 -6.69 -11.77
CA LEU A 17 12.03 -6.10 -11.88
C LEU A 17 12.28 -5.10 -10.75
N ILE A 18 13.39 -5.27 -10.02
CA ILE A 18 13.72 -4.43 -8.88
C ILE A 18 14.59 -3.26 -9.31
N ASP A 19 14.03 -2.06 -9.23
CA ASP A 19 14.80 -0.83 -9.32
C ASP A 19 15.30 -0.40 -7.93
N LYS A 20 16.62 -0.46 -7.70
CA LYS A 20 17.27 -0.02 -6.45
C LYS A 20 17.18 1.48 -6.20
N ARG A 21 16.73 2.26 -7.19
CA ARG A 21 16.58 3.72 -7.13
C ARG A 21 17.83 4.45 -6.67
N LEU A 22 19.02 3.97 -7.05
CA LEU A 22 20.27 4.67 -6.77
C LEU A 22 20.29 6.04 -7.46
N PRO A 23 21.13 6.99 -7.01
CA PRO A 23 21.22 8.32 -7.60
C PRO A 23 21.46 8.28 -9.10
N ARG A 24 20.87 9.24 -9.85
CA ARG A 24 20.96 9.28 -11.32
C ARG A 24 22.36 9.61 -11.86
N TRP A 25 23.27 10.05 -11.03
CA TRP A 25 24.68 10.21 -11.39
C TRP A 25 25.48 8.90 -11.31
N ASN A 26 24.92 7.81 -10.75
CA ASN A 26 25.55 6.50 -10.77
C ASN A 26 25.36 5.84 -12.14
N LEU A 27 26.29 6.16 -13.06
CA LEU A 27 26.23 5.71 -14.45
C LEU A 27 26.34 4.19 -14.60
N PHE A 28 27.12 3.53 -13.73
CA PHE A 28 27.24 2.07 -13.71
C PHE A 28 25.89 1.41 -13.43
N TYR A 29 25.21 1.89 -12.39
CA TYR A 29 23.86 1.42 -12.06
C TYR A 29 22.86 1.66 -13.20
N LEU A 30 22.87 2.85 -13.80
CA LEU A 30 21.96 3.18 -14.92
C LEU A 30 22.22 2.33 -16.16
N ASN A 31 23.50 2.06 -16.46
CA ASN A 31 23.87 1.18 -17.57
C ASN A 31 23.40 -0.27 -17.31
N ASN A 32 23.58 -0.78 -16.10
CA ASN A 32 23.08 -2.11 -15.73
C ASN A 32 21.55 -2.18 -15.78
N LEU A 33 20.85 -1.16 -15.29
CA LEU A 33 19.39 -1.06 -15.36
C LEU A 33 18.93 -1.07 -16.83
N LYS A 34 19.58 -0.28 -17.70
CA LYS A 34 19.28 -0.24 -19.13
C LYS A 34 19.51 -1.61 -19.80
N LYS A 35 20.65 -2.27 -19.52
CA LYS A 35 20.93 -3.61 -20.05
C LYS A 35 19.91 -4.65 -19.57
N THR A 36 19.49 -4.57 -18.31
CA THR A 36 18.47 -5.47 -17.76
C THR A 36 17.12 -5.26 -18.45
N LEU A 37 16.69 -4.02 -18.60
CA LEU A 37 15.41 -3.69 -19.23
C LEU A 37 15.42 -3.95 -20.74
N ALA A 38 16.56 -3.81 -21.41
CA ALA A 38 16.71 -4.08 -22.83
C ALA A 38 16.58 -5.59 -23.21
N LYS A 39 16.62 -6.49 -22.23
CA LYS A 39 16.33 -7.91 -22.44
C LYS A 39 14.84 -8.18 -22.72
N TYR A 40 13.98 -7.22 -22.37
CA TYR A 40 12.55 -7.26 -22.59
C TYR A 40 12.22 -6.24 -23.68
N ASP A 41 11.65 -6.68 -24.76
CA ASP A 41 11.23 -5.80 -25.85
C ASP A 41 9.86 -5.18 -25.53
N PHE A 42 9.87 -4.19 -24.63
CA PHE A 42 8.65 -3.52 -24.20
C PHE A 42 8.04 -2.70 -25.34
N SER A 43 6.88 -3.12 -25.83
CA SER A 43 6.10 -2.33 -26.78
C SER A 43 5.40 -1.15 -26.10
N LYS A 44 4.93 -1.34 -24.84
CA LYS A 44 4.20 -0.31 -24.09
C LYS A 44 4.62 -0.24 -22.62
N VAL A 45 4.65 0.96 -22.06
CA VAL A 45 4.97 1.23 -20.65
C VAL A 45 3.87 2.08 -20.02
N PHE A 46 3.28 1.61 -18.93
CA PHE A 46 2.31 2.35 -18.15
C PHE A 46 2.99 2.96 -16.92
N ASP A 47 3.27 4.27 -16.94
CA ASP A 47 3.85 5.01 -15.82
C ASP A 47 2.76 5.49 -14.87
N LEU A 48 2.32 4.62 -13.95
CA LEU A 48 1.34 4.99 -12.92
C LEU A 48 1.95 5.83 -11.79
N GLN A 49 3.28 5.90 -11.70
CA GLN A 49 3.95 6.73 -10.69
C GLN A 49 4.09 8.20 -11.13
N ASN A 50 4.22 8.47 -12.42
CA ASN A 50 4.30 9.81 -13.00
C ASN A 50 5.33 10.74 -12.33
N SER A 51 6.50 10.17 -11.98
CA SER A 51 7.55 10.86 -11.22
C SER A 51 8.64 11.47 -12.13
N LYS A 52 9.44 12.40 -11.58
CA LYS A 52 10.63 12.91 -12.26
C LYS A 52 11.64 11.81 -12.62
N ARG A 53 11.60 10.67 -11.89
CA ARG A 53 12.47 9.53 -12.17
C ARG A 53 11.97 8.71 -13.35
N THR A 54 10.69 8.43 -13.42
CA THR A 54 10.09 7.70 -14.54
C THR A 54 10.17 8.49 -15.84
N LYS A 55 10.01 9.82 -15.80
CA LYS A 55 10.31 10.70 -16.95
C LYS A 55 11.76 10.58 -17.43
N PHE A 56 12.71 10.47 -16.50
CA PHE A 56 14.10 10.22 -16.85
C PHE A 56 14.27 8.86 -17.52
N TYR A 57 13.58 7.82 -17.06
CA TYR A 57 13.61 6.48 -17.67
C TYR A 57 13.03 6.50 -19.07
N LYS A 58 11.89 7.15 -19.29
CA LYS A 58 11.32 7.37 -20.62
C LYS A 58 12.35 7.97 -21.57
N ARG A 59 13.05 9.01 -21.14
CA ARG A 59 13.98 9.76 -21.98
C ARG A 59 15.30 9.02 -22.28
N PHE A 60 15.83 8.26 -21.32
CA PHE A 60 17.21 7.76 -21.39
C PHE A 60 17.35 6.23 -21.32
N ILE A 61 16.37 5.53 -20.77
CA ILE A 61 16.46 4.08 -20.53
C ILE A 61 15.60 3.28 -21.49
N ILE A 62 14.29 3.57 -21.56
CA ILE A 62 13.32 2.85 -22.40
C ILE A 62 12.75 3.87 -23.39
N LYS A 63 13.45 4.02 -24.53
CA LYS A 63 13.13 5.06 -25.52
C LYS A 63 12.11 4.62 -26.57
N ASN A 64 12.09 3.32 -26.90
CA ASN A 64 11.38 2.81 -28.08
C ASN A 64 9.97 2.30 -27.76
N ALA A 65 9.59 2.23 -26.51
CA ALA A 65 8.25 1.83 -26.11
C ALA A 65 7.24 2.99 -26.22
N ASP A 66 5.98 2.67 -26.47
CA ASP A 66 4.88 3.61 -26.28
C ASP A 66 4.61 3.85 -24.79
N TRP A 67 4.51 5.11 -24.37
CA TRP A 67 4.36 5.47 -22.97
C TRP A 67 2.99 6.03 -22.66
N SER A 68 2.27 5.37 -21.77
CA SER A 68 1.11 5.92 -21.06
C SER A 68 1.57 6.61 -19.77
N SER A 69 1.30 7.89 -19.64
CA SER A 69 1.69 8.72 -18.50
C SER A 69 0.72 9.89 -18.33
N THR A 70 0.86 10.67 -17.26
CA THR A 70 0.09 11.92 -17.13
C THR A 70 0.22 12.82 -18.36
N GLU A 71 1.41 12.89 -18.98
CA GLU A 71 1.64 13.75 -20.16
C GLU A 71 0.81 13.32 -21.38
N THR A 72 0.60 12.00 -21.55
CA THR A 72 -0.22 11.46 -22.65
C THR A 72 -1.71 11.39 -22.30
N THR A 73 -2.04 11.68 -21.05
CA THR A 73 -3.42 11.62 -20.53
C THR A 73 -4.10 12.99 -20.52
N LEU A 74 -3.32 14.05 -20.24
CA LEU A 74 -3.85 15.42 -20.18
C LEU A 74 -4.49 15.87 -21.49
N GLU A 75 -5.59 16.60 -21.39
CA GLU A 75 -6.20 17.28 -22.52
C GLU A 75 -5.35 18.52 -22.92
N PRO A 76 -5.45 18.97 -24.19
CA PRO A 76 -4.81 20.22 -24.61
C PRO A 76 -5.15 21.38 -23.67
N GLY A 77 -4.13 22.02 -23.10
CA GLY A 77 -4.28 23.13 -22.16
C GLY A 77 -4.48 22.72 -20.68
N GLN A 78 -4.74 21.45 -20.39
CA GLN A 78 -4.86 20.97 -19.02
C GLN A 78 -3.49 20.91 -18.33
N LYS A 79 -3.42 21.42 -17.09
CA LYS A 79 -2.20 21.36 -16.27
C LYS A 79 -2.15 20.10 -15.41
N LYS A 80 -0.96 19.53 -15.26
CA LYS A 80 -0.73 18.40 -14.35
C LYS A 80 -1.22 18.69 -12.91
N SER A 81 -1.04 19.94 -12.43
CA SER A 81 -1.49 20.37 -11.11
C SER A 81 -3.00 20.23 -10.90
N ASP A 82 -3.79 20.36 -11.96
CA ASP A 82 -5.25 20.24 -11.88
C ASP A 82 -5.64 18.76 -11.90
N PHE A 83 -5.05 17.98 -12.79
CA PHE A 83 -5.20 16.53 -12.81
C PHE A 83 -4.79 15.86 -11.48
N ASP A 84 -3.72 16.36 -10.84
CA ASP A 84 -3.25 15.85 -9.55
C ASP A 84 -4.19 16.19 -8.37
N LYS A 85 -5.25 16.99 -8.56
CA LYS A 85 -6.29 17.24 -7.56
C LYS A 85 -7.27 16.08 -7.44
N ASP A 86 -7.46 15.32 -8.51
CA ASP A 86 -8.38 14.19 -8.53
C ASP A 86 -7.89 13.02 -7.64
N PRO A 87 -8.80 12.16 -7.18
CA PRO A 87 -8.45 10.94 -6.44
C PRO A 87 -7.45 10.06 -7.20
N VAL A 88 -6.59 9.36 -6.45
CA VAL A 88 -5.48 8.60 -7.07
C VAL A 88 -5.98 7.53 -8.03
N LEU A 89 -6.98 6.73 -7.62
CA LEU A 89 -7.51 5.65 -8.48
C LEU A 89 -8.24 6.20 -9.70
N ASP A 90 -8.96 7.32 -9.57
CA ASP A 90 -9.65 7.96 -10.71
C ASP A 90 -8.64 8.43 -11.77
N ARG A 91 -7.51 9.00 -11.34
CA ARG A 91 -6.42 9.40 -12.25
C ARG A 91 -5.79 8.21 -12.96
N MET A 92 -5.57 7.10 -12.25
CA MET A 92 -5.05 5.87 -12.82
C MET A 92 -6.04 5.29 -13.83
N GLU A 93 -7.32 5.26 -13.49
CA GLU A 93 -8.39 4.80 -14.36
C GLU A 93 -8.47 5.63 -15.66
N ILE A 94 -8.46 6.96 -15.57
CA ILE A 94 -8.46 7.86 -16.72
C ILE A 94 -7.24 7.61 -17.62
N GLN A 95 -6.05 7.46 -17.02
CA GLN A 95 -4.83 7.19 -17.76
C GLN A 95 -4.88 5.85 -18.48
N LEU A 96 -5.37 4.79 -17.83
CA LEU A 96 -5.48 3.45 -18.41
C LEU A 96 -6.52 3.41 -19.52
N LYS A 97 -7.71 3.98 -19.31
CA LYS A 97 -8.77 4.08 -20.33
C LYS A 97 -8.29 4.78 -21.60
N LYS A 98 -7.59 5.92 -21.46
CA LYS A 98 -7.00 6.64 -22.60
C LYS A 98 -5.96 5.80 -23.36
N SER A 99 -5.38 4.82 -22.71
CA SER A 99 -4.40 3.90 -23.31
C SER A 99 -5.02 2.62 -23.84
N GLY A 100 -6.38 2.53 -23.87
CA GLY A 100 -7.12 1.38 -24.40
C GLY A 100 -7.19 0.17 -23.45
N ILE A 101 -6.94 0.39 -22.14
CA ILE A 101 -7.01 -0.68 -21.11
C ILE A 101 -8.41 -0.64 -20.47
N ASP A 102 -9.00 -1.83 -20.30
CA ASP A 102 -10.18 -2.00 -19.47
C ASP A 102 -9.83 -1.71 -17.99
N THR A 103 -10.72 -0.99 -17.32
CA THR A 103 -10.50 -0.50 -15.95
C THR A 103 -11.56 -0.97 -14.97
N GLU A 104 -12.33 -1.98 -15.32
CA GLU A 104 -13.37 -2.55 -14.45
C GLU A 104 -12.82 -2.91 -13.05
N PHE A 105 -11.61 -3.49 -13.02
CA PHE A 105 -10.98 -3.93 -11.77
C PHE A 105 -10.12 -2.88 -11.08
N THR A 106 -10.04 -1.65 -11.57
CA THR A 106 -9.20 -0.60 -10.95
C THR A 106 -9.60 -0.32 -9.49
N LYS A 107 -10.90 -0.41 -9.19
CA LYS A 107 -11.47 -0.18 -7.84
C LYS A 107 -11.89 -1.48 -7.14
N ASN A 108 -11.97 -2.60 -7.88
CA ASN A 108 -12.33 -3.92 -7.38
C ASN A 108 -11.13 -4.87 -7.50
N ILE A 109 -10.12 -4.63 -6.67
CA ILE A 109 -8.86 -5.37 -6.73
C ILE A 109 -9.04 -6.74 -6.09
N ASP A 110 -8.74 -7.81 -6.84
CA ASP A 110 -8.65 -9.14 -6.26
C ASP A 110 -7.34 -9.30 -5.46
N LEU A 111 -7.47 -9.52 -4.17
CA LEU A 111 -6.38 -9.82 -3.24
C LEU A 111 -6.44 -11.24 -2.69
N SER A 112 -7.26 -12.13 -3.26
CA SER A 112 -7.38 -13.52 -2.79
C SER A 112 -6.05 -14.27 -2.85
N TRP A 113 -5.26 -14.03 -3.89
CA TRP A 113 -3.93 -14.61 -4.07
C TRP A 113 -2.91 -14.15 -3.02
N ALA A 114 -3.18 -13.01 -2.38
CA ALA A 114 -2.29 -12.36 -1.41
C ALA A 114 -2.49 -12.88 0.02
N THR A 115 -3.41 -13.83 0.23
CA THR A 115 -3.68 -14.41 1.55
C THR A 115 -2.96 -15.74 1.73
N GLU A 116 -2.69 -16.09 2.98
CA GLU A 116 -2.16 -17.37 3.41
C GLU A 116 -2.86 -17.83 4.70
N ASN A 117 -2.64 -19.05 5.14
CA ASN A 117 -3.23 -19.53 6.39
C ASN A 117 -2.48 -18.98 7.62
N ALA A 118 -2.95 -17.87 8.18
CA ALA A 118 -2.43 -17.29 9.41
C ALA A 118 -3.16 -17.73 10.69
N SER A 119 -4.04 -18.76 10.62
CA SER A 119 -4.88 -19.18 11.75
C SER A 119 -4.06 -19.62 12.95
N HIS A 120 -2.93 -20.31 12.75
CA HIS A 120 -2.03 -20.74 13.82
C HIS A 120 -1.43 -19.54 14.56
N LEU A 121 -1.02 -18.52 13.82
CA LEU A 121 -0.45 -17.30 14.39
C LEU A 121 -1.52 -16.53 15.19
N VAL A 122 -2.72 -16.37 14.63
CA VAL A 122 -3.83 -15.72 15.36
C VAL A 122 -4.14 -16.45 16.65
N LYS A 123 -4.28 -17.80 16.61
CA LYS A 123 -4.58 -18.62 17.79
C LYS A 123 -3.51 -18.52 18.88
N TYR A 124 -2.25 -18.33 18.53
CA TYR A 124 -1.18 -18.10 19.49
C TYR A 124 -1.42 -16.80 20.31
N TYR A 125 -1.93 -15.75 19.68
CA TYR A 125 -2.19 -14.48 20.34
C TYR A 125 -3.59 -14.39 20.96
N THR A 126 -4.60 -15.03 20.35
CA THR A 126 -5.97 -14.93 20.84
C THR A 126 -6.87 -16.06 20.34
N ASN A 127 -7.83 -16.47 21.20
CA ASN A 127 -8.95 -17.35 20.84
C ASN A 127 -10.26 -16.57 20.61
N ARG A 128 -10.19 -15.22 20.50
CA ARG A 128 -11.35 -14.35 20.32
C ARG A 128 -11.28 -13.64 18.98
N GLU A 129 -12.41 -13.10 18.53
CA GLU A 129 -12.39 -12.09 17.47
C GLU A 129 -11.50 -10.91 17.89
N TYR A 130 -10.90 -10.22 16.92
CA TYR A 130 -9.95 -9.16 17.21
C TYR A 130 -10.19 -7.90 16.41
N ILE A 131 -9.81 -6.80 17.02
CA ILE A 131 -9.65 -5.48 16.39
C ILE A 131 -8.17 -5.30 16.11
N LEU A 132 -7.83 -5.01 14.87
CA LEU A 132 -6.44 -4.83 14.42
C LEU A 132 -6.14 -3.35 14.26
N LEU A 133 -5.08 -2.87 14.91
CA LEU A 133 -4.70 -1.47 14.89
C LEU A 133 -3.37 -1.25 14.16
N PHE A 134 -3.29 -0.16 13.41
CA PHE A 134 -2.09 0.29 12.68
C PHE A 134 -1.74 1.72 13.10
N PRO A 135 -1.15 1.93 14.30
CA PRO A 135 -0.89 3.25 14.86
C PRO A 135 0.37 3.94 14.29
N PHE A 136 1.11 3.26 13.43
CA PHE A 136 2.42 3.71 12.96
C PHE A 136 2.34 4.37 11.60
N CYS A 137 3.43 5.04 11.21
CA CYS A 137 3.62 5.60 9.88
C CYS A 137 5.12 5.78 9.60
N SER A 138 5.47 6.00 8.34
CA SER A 138 6.86 6.29 7.98
C SER A 138 7.40 7.49 8.80
N PRO A 139 8.62 7.41 9.36
CA PRO A 139 9.24 8.52 10.12
C PRO A 139 9.29 9.84 9.35
N LYS A 140 9.35 9.78 8.00
CA LYS A 140 9.32 10.96 7.12
C LYS A 140 7.93 11.62 7.03
N LEU A 141 6.89 10.96 7.51
CA LEU A 141 5.50 11.38 7.39
C LEU A 141 4.78 11.38 8.74
N ILE A 142 5.47 11.84 9.78
CA ILE A 142 4.96 11.85 11.17
C ILE A 142 3.61 12.55 11.30
N LYS A 143 3.29 13.50 10.43
CA LYS A 143 1.98 14.18 10.37
C LYS A 143 0.81 13.24 10.10
N LYS A 144 1.07 12.03 9.61
CA LYS A 144 0.06 10.98 9.43
C LYS A 144 -0.29 10.26 10.73
N LYS A 145 0.55 10.36 11.75
CA LYS A 145 0.39 9.62 12.99
C LYS A 145 -0.63 10.31 13.89
N TRP A 146 -1.74 9.63 14.17
CA TRP A 146 -2.68 10.08 15.18
C TRP A 146 -2.10 9.78 16.58
N PRO A 147 -2.05 10.75 17.52
CA PRO A 147 -1.27 10.59 18.75
C PRO A 147 -1.99 9.81 19.88
N TYR A 148 -3.31 9.60 19.81
CA TYR A 148 -4.12 9.10 20.93
C TYR A 148 -4.43 7.60 20.86
N TYR A 149 -3.54 6.78 20.26
CA TYR A 149 -3.77 5.32 20.22
C TYR A 149 -3.73 4.65 21.57
N LYS A 150 -2.95 5.17 22.52
CA LYS A 150 -2.90 4.63 23.90
C LYS A 150 -4.25 4.76 24.59
N GLU A 151 -4.84 5.93 24.50
CA GLU A 151 -6.17 6.23 25.04
C GLU A 151 -7.27 5.45 24.32
N LEU A 152 -7.17 5.34 23.00
CA LEU A 152 -8.10 4.53 22.19
C LEU A 152 -8.08 3.06 22.65
N ILE A 153 -6.90 2.45 22.82
CA ILE A 153 -6.75 1.08 23.27
C ILE A 153 -7.39 0.88 24.65
N GLN A 154 -7.18 1.82 25.58
CA GLN A 154 -7.83 1.78 26.89
C GLN A 154 -9.35 1.82 26.79
N LYS A 155 -9.90 2.73 25.99
CA LYS A 155 -11.35 2.84 25.77
C LYS A 155 -11.93 1.58 25.13
N LEU A 156 -11.28 1.04 24.09
CA LEU A 156 -11.73 -0.19 23.43
C LEU A 156 -11.75 -1.37 24.40
N LYS A 157 -10.75 -1.49 25.28
CA LYS A 157 -10.72 -2.54 26.33
C LYS A 157 -11.82 -2.37 27.37
N GLN A 158 -12.12 -1.14 27.75
CA GLN A 158 -13.20 -0.85 28.72
C GLN A 158 -14.57 -1.12 28.10
N GLU A 159 -14.83 -0.65 26.89
CA GLU A 159 -16.12 -0.77 26.21
C GLU A 159 -16.42 -2.21 25.83
N PHE A 160 -15.49 -2.89 25.19
CA PHE A 160 -15.69 -4.24 24.69
C PHE A 160 -15.26 -5.34 25.65
N LYS A 161 -14.65 -4.98 26.78
CA LYS A 161 -14.18 -5.90 27.83
C LYS A 161 -13.46 -7.12 27.19
N ASN A 162 -14.08 -8.29 27.36
CA ASN A 162 -13.51 -9.55 26.88
C ASN A 162 -14.04 -10.00 25.52
N LYS A 163 -14.84 -9.19 24.82
CA LYS A 163 -15.44 -9.57 23.55
C LYS A 163 -14.41 -9.64 22.43
N TYR A 164 -13.53 -8.64 22.36
CA TYR A 164 -12.48 -8.55 21.31
C TYR A 164 -11.09 -8.48 21.92
N SER A 165 -10.12 -9.08 21.25
CA SER A 165 -8.72 -8.83 21.51
C SER A 165 -8.25 -7.63 20.70
N ILE A 166 -7.40 -6.77 21.29
CA ILE A 166 -6.79 -5.65 20.60
C ILE A 166 -5.38 -6.06 20.19
N LEU A 167 -5.13 -6.11 18.89
CA LEU A 167 -3.89 -6.59 18.30
C LEU A 167 -3.20 -5.48 17.49
N LEU A 168 -1.87 -5.51 17.45
CA LEU A 168 -1.02 -4.65 16.64
C LEU A 168 -0.17 -5.53 15.71
N ALA A 169 -0.02 -5.15 14.46
CA ALA A 169 0.90 -5.78 13.51
C ALA A 169 1.90 -4.71 12.99
N PRO A 170 3.00 -4.47 13.73
CA PRO A 170 3.97 -3.44 13.39
C PRO A 170 4.86 -3.85 12.21
N GLY A 171 5.39 -2.85 11.50
CA GLY A 171 6.49 -3.01 10.56
C GLY A 171 7.86 -3.13 11.26
N PRO A 172 8.95 -3.38 10.49
CA PRO A 172 10.28 -3.67 11.05
C PRO A 172 10.85 -2.62 12.01
N ASN A 173 10.53 -1.35 11.81
CA ASN A 173 11.04 -0.24 12.64
C ASN A 173 10.01 0.26 13.67
N GLU A 174 8.95 -0.50 13.91
CA GLU A 174 7.80 -0.08 14.71
C GLU A 174 7.59 -0.97 15.94
N VAL A 175 8.32 -2.09 16.04
CA VAL A 175 8.15 -3.12 17.09
C VAL A 175 8.39 -2.54 18.48
N GLU A 176 9.46 -1.76 18.66
CA GLU A 176 9.78 -1.17 19.95
C GLU A 176 8.68 -0.22 20.43
N GLU A 177 8.18 0.62 19.54
CA GLU A 177 7.06 1.51 19.84
C GLU A 177 5.75 0.75 20.09
N ALA A 178 5.50 -0.33 19.34
CA ALA A 178 4.33 -1.18 19.53
C ALA A 178 4.28 -1.80 20.92
N ASN A 179 5.44 -2.24 21.44
CA ASN A 179 5.55 -2.82 22.78
C ASN A 179 5.23 -1.83 23.92
N GLN A 180 5.27 -0.52 23.64
CA GLN A 180 4.89 0.51 24.61
C GLN A 180 3.37 0.75 24.67
N LEU A 181 2.62 0.22 23.71
CA LEU A 181 1.18 0.30 23.67
C LEU A 181 0.58 -0.90 24.42
N ASN A 182 -0.44 -0.66 25.25
CA ASN A 182 -1.09 -1.72 26.01
C ASN A 182 -2.00 -2.59 25.13
N ALA A 183 -1.42 -3.27 24.10
CA ALA A 183 -2.09 -4.21 23.22
C ALA A 183 -1.16 -5.36 22.88
N LYS A 184 -1.69 -6.46 22.33
CA LYS A 184 -0.86 -7.60 21.93
C LYS A 184 -0.20 -7.32 20.59
N VAL A 185 1.12 -7.42 20.55
CA VAL A 185 1.93 -7.21 19.36
C VAL A 185 2.15 -8.54 18.64
N ILE A 186 1.64 -8.66 17.41
CA ILE A 186 1.80 -9.86 16.59
C ILE A 186 3.16 -9.83 15.92
N LEU A 187 3.97 -10.84 16.21
CA LEU A 187 5.25 -11.10 15.58
C LEU A 187 5.31 -12.59 15.18
N GLU A 188 6.01 -12.90 14.14
CA GLU A 188 6.32 -14.26 13.74
C GLU A 188 7.83 -14.48 13.93
N ASN A 189 8.20 -15.48 14.75
CA ASN A 189 9.61 -15.72 15.13
C ASN A 189 10.32 -14.45 15.65
N ASN A 190 9.63 -13.65 16.47
CA ASN A 190 10.10 -12.37 17.01
C ASN A 190 10.40 -11.29 15.95
N GLN A 191 9.90 -11.46 14.74
CA GLN A 191 10.04 -10.50 13.64
C GLN A 191 8.66 -10.02 13.17
N PRO A 192 8.55 -8.83 12.60
CA PRO A 192 7.34 -8.39 11.91
C PRO A 192 6.91 -9.41 10.86
N VAL A 193 5.61 -9.64 10.79
CA VAL A 193 5.04 -10.55 9.80
C VAL A 193 5.32 -10.10 8.36
N ASN A 194 5.37 -11.04 7.44
CA ASN A 194 5.47 -10.74 6.01
C ASN A 194 4.15 -10.13 5.48
N ILE A 195 4.16 -9.63 4.24
CA ILE A 195 2.99 -8.94 3.68
C ILE A 195 1.80 -9.89 3.49
N LYS A 196 1.99 -11.16 3.12
CA LYS A 196 0.91 -12.13 2.97
C LYS A 196 0.25 -12.45 4.29
N THR A 197 1.05 -12.72 5.32
CA THR A 197 0.56 -12.88 6.69
C THR A 197 -0.20 -11.62 7.14
N LEU A 198 0.32 -10.42 6.84
CA LEU A 198 -0.36 -9.16 7.15
C LEU A 198 -1.72 -9.05 6.46
N VAL A 199 -1.81 -9.37 5.16
CA VAL A 199 -3.07 -9.39 4.40
C VAL A 199 -4.06 -10.36 5.05
N SER A 200 -3.58 -11.53 5.46
CA SER A 200 -4.42 -12.55 6.13
C SER A 200 -4.90 -12.12 7.50
N LEU A 201 -4.05 -11.45 8.29
CA LEU A 201 -4.44 -10.84 9.57
C LEU A 201 -5.50 -9.76 9.38
N ILE A 202 -5.34 -8.92 8.36
CA ILE A 202 -6.33 -7.88 8.00
C ILE A 202 -7.64 -8.55 7.59
N ASN A 203 -7.58 -9.58 6.75
CA ASN A 203 -8.76 -10.30 6.28
C ASN A 203 -9.51 -11.00 7.42
N GLY A 204 -8.81 -11.54 8.42
CA GLY A 204 -9.41 -12.17 9.61
C GLY A 204 -9.91 -11.20 10.68
N ALA A 205 -9.57 -9.91 10.61
CA ALA A 205 -9.96 -8.93 11.61
C ALA A 205 -11.46 -8.61 11.55
N LYS A 206 -12.06 -8.42 12.73
CA LYS A 206 -13.47 -7.97 12.89
C LYS A 206 -13.62 -6.50 12.55
N PHE A 207 -12.63 -5.70 12.94
CA PHE A 207 -12.58 -4.26 12.69
C PHE A 207 -11.14 -3.78 12.62
N ILE A 208 -10.89 -2.76 11.84
CA ILE A 208 -9.55 -2.22 11.63
C ILE A 208 -9.56 -0.72 11.93
N ILE A 209 -8.53 -0.24 12.63
CA ILE A 209 -8.31 1.19 12.83
C ILE A 209 -6.85 1.48 12.53
N GLY A 210 -6.60 2.40 11.61
CA GLY A 210 -5.24 2.74 11.20
C GLY A 210 -5.06 4.18 10.75
N ASN A 211 -3.81 4.61 10.67
CA ASN A 211 -3.46 5.83 9.97
C ASN A 211 -3.50 5.60 8.45
N ASP A 212 -3.47 6.66 7.64
CA ASP A 212 -3.31 6.58 6.18
C ASP A 212 -1.96 5.97 5.79
N THR A 213 -1.91 4.63 5.76
CA THR A 213 -0.72 3.82 5.50
C THR A 213 -1.06 2.56 4.69
N GLY A 214 -0.07 1.82 4.23
CA GLY A 214 -0.27 0.61 3.42
C GLY A 214 -1.30 -0.38 3.97
N PRO A 215 -1.25 -0.77 5.26
CA PRO A 215 -2.24 -1.67 5.85
C PRO A 215 -3.68 -1.17 5.75
N ALA A 216 -3.92 0.14 5.89
CA ALA A 216 -5.25 0.72 5.74
C ALA A 216 -5.77 0.60 4.29
N HIS A 217 -4.91 0.80 3.29
CA HIS A 217 -5.27 0.56 1.89
C HIS A 217 -5.59 -0.91 1.62
N ILE A 218 -4.82 -1.85 2.17
CA ILE A 218 -5.12 -3.28 2.07
C ILE A 218 -6.49 -3.58 2.68
N ALA A 219 -6.79 -3.02 3.85
CA ALA A 219 -8.08 -3.21 4.52
C ALA A 219 -9.27 -2.69 3.68
N SER A 220 -9.09 -1.52 3.06
CA SER A 220 -10.08 -0.96 2.14
C SER A 220 -10.32 -1.87 0.93
N HIS A 221 -9.26 -2.36 0.27
CA HIS A 221 -9.37 -3.24 -0.89
C HIS A 221 -9.90 -4.64 -0.56
N LEU A 222 -9.79 -5.08 0.69
CA LEU A 222 -10.42 -6.31 1.21
C LEU A 222 -11.86 -6.08 1.69
N ASP A 223 -12.42 -4.88 1.49
CA ASP A 223 -13.75 -4.47 1.94
C ASP A 223 -14.00 -4.73 3.43
N LYS A 224 -12.98 -4.54 4.27
CA LYS A 224 -13.06 -4.75 5.71
C LYS A 224 -13.75 -3.58 6.40
N LYS A 225 -14.46 -3.88 7.50
CA LYS A 225 -15.00 -2.83 8.36
C LYS A 225 -13.88 -2.12 9.11
N GLY A 226 -13.84 -0.78 9.04
CA GLY A 226 -12.78 -0.06 9.73
C GLY A 226 -12.85 1.46 9.61
N LEU A 227 -11.86 2.09 10.23
CA LEU A 227 -11.66 3.54 10.25
C LEU A 227 -10.22 3.87 9.86
N VAL A 228 -10.06 4.88 9.02
CA VAL A 228 -8.76 5.49 8.72
C VAL A 228 -8.70 6.87 9.33
N LEU A 229 -7.67 7.11 10.12
CA LEU A 229 -7.44 8.38 10.79
C LEU A 229 -6.50 9.23 9.94
N PHE A 230 -6.99 10.36 9.48
CA PHE A 230 -6.25 11.31 8.66
C PHE A 230 -5.75 12.49 9.47
N GLY A 231 -4.51 12.87 9.24
CA GLY A 231 -4.02 14.20 9.61
C GLY A 231 -4.37 15.25 8.54
N SER A 232 -3.88 16.47 8.73
CA SER A 232 -4.13 17.60 7.81
C SER A 232 -3.43 17.49 6.45
N HIS A 233 -2.65 16.44 6.20
CA HIS A 233 -1.81 16.27 5.02
C HIS A 233 -2.57 15.81 3.76
N THR A 234 -3.73 15.15 3.93
CA THR A 234 -4.54 14.62 2.83
C THR A 234 -5.98 14.31 3.31
N SER A 235 -6.78 13.69 2.45
CA SER A 235 -8.16 13.27 2.78
C SER A 235 -8.44 11.88 2.22
N ALA A 236 -9.44 11.19 2.75
CA ALA A 236 -9.89 9.89 2.29
C ALA A 236 -10.21 9.89 0.79
N LYS A 237 -10.94 10.90 0.32
CA LYS A 237 -11.26 11.08 -1.10
C LYS A 237 -10.00 11.17 -1.97
N LYS A 238 -9.00 11.94 -1.55
CA LYS A 238 -7.77 12.16 -2.31
C LYS A 238 -6.96 10.89 -2.52
N VAL A 239 -6.91 10.02 -1.52
CA VAL A 239 -6.15 8.77 -1.57
C VAL A 239 -6.99 7.57 -2.01
N SER A 240 -8.27 7.76 -2.30
CA SER A 240 -9.21 6.72 -2.78
C SER A 240 -9.29 5.51 -1.85
N ILE A 241 -9.34 5.75 -0.55
CA ILE A 241 -9.35 4.67 0.46
C ILE A 241 -10.76 4.41 1.04
N GLU A 242 -11.66 5.38 0.90
CA GLU A 242 -13.01 5.27 1.44
C GLU A 242 -13.89 4.37 0.58
N ASN A 243 -14.61 3.47 1.22
CA ASN A 243 -15.69 2.66 0.62
C ASN A 243 -16.87 2.54 1.58
N PHE A 244 -17.81 1.64 1.30
CA PHE A 244 -19.01 1.44 2.15
C PHE A 244 -18.65 1.00 3.58
N ASN A 245 -17.73 0.06 3.72
CA ASN A 245 -17.35 -0.56 5.00
C ASN A 245 -16.17 0.15 5.69
N PHE A 246 -15.34 0.89 4.94
CA PHE A 246 -14.10 1.50 5.41
C PHE A 246 -14.16 3.03 5.29
N LYS A 247 -14.14 3.72 6.44
CA LYS A 247 -14.33 5.18 6.56
C LYS A 247 -13.08 5.90 7.04
#